data_870f1c38bdd75f02e2f7f0cda4a29b05
#
_entry.id   870f1c38bdd75f02e2f7f0cda4a29b05
#
_cell.length_a   1.000
_cell.length_b   1.000
_cell.length_c   1.000
_cell.angle_alpha   90.00
_cell.angle_beta   90.00
_cell.angle_gamma   90.00
#
_symmetry.space_group_name_H-M   'P 1'
#
loop_
_entity.id
_entity.type
_entity.pdbx_description
1 polymer ?
#
loop_
_entity_poly.entity_id
_entity_poly.type
_entity_poly.pdbx_seq_one_letter_code
_entity_poly.pdbx_strand_id
1 'polypeptide(L)'
;MKNTRNGIRVVTIGVVAVILSAGLLAQNKSRQERREEANSRAVQGLVAGADDQPSVGAIVQLKDMRTLQVRSFITQTDGMYHFSGLRSDIDYQLTAKSGDLTAGPRTLSIFDNRKDAVMNFKLEKK
;
A
#
# COMPACT_ATOMS: atom_id res chain seq x y z
N MET A 1 -45.10 -33.72 15.89
CA MET A 1 -44.18 -34.17 14.87
C MET A 1 -44.20 -33.30 13.62
N LYS A 2 -45.37 -33.00 13.09
CA LYS A 2 -45.44 -32.17 11.87
C LYS A 2 -44.89 -30.75 12.01
N ASN A 3 -45.09 -30.14 13.17
CA ASN A 3 -44.65 -28.76 13.42
C ASN A 3 -43.14 -28.62 13.49
N THR A 4 -42.43 -29.64 13.92
CA THR A 4 -40.98 -29.63 14.06
C THR A 4 -40.30 -29.59 12.66
N ARG A 5 -40.85 -30.30 11.70
CA ARG A 5 -40.34 -30.34 10.34
C ARG A 5 -40.47 -28.98 9.63
N ASN A 6 -41.59 -28.30 9.87
CA ASN A 6 -41.82 -26.99 9.26
C ASN A 6 -40.90 -25.92 9.82
N GLY A 7 -40.59 -25.99 11.12
CA GLY A 7 -39.67 -25.07 11.76
C GLY A 7 -38.24 -25.15 11.20
N ILE A 8 -37.77 -26.37 10.93
CA ILE A 8 -36.43 -26.58 10.38
C ILE A 8 -36.31 -26.00 8.97
N ARG A 9 -37.35 -26.16 8.15
CA ARG A 9 -37.36 -25.61 6.77
C ARG A 9 -37.28 -24.08 6.76
N VAL A 10 -37.99 -23.40 7.63
CA VAL A 10 -37.98 -21.93 7.69
C VAL A 10 -36.61 -21.42 8.08
N VAL A 11 -35.94 -22.05 9.04
CA VAL A 11 -34.58 -21.65 9.46
C VAL A 11 -33.58 -21.78 8.33
N THR A 12 -33.65 -22.87 7.54
CA THR A 12 -32.74 -23.11 6.41
C THR A 12 -32.87 -22.01 5.33
N ILE A 13 -34.10 -21.64 4.99
CA ILE A 13 -34.36 -20.58 4.00
C ILE A 13 -33.80 -19.23 4.46
N GLY A 14 -33.95 -18.91 5.75
CA GLY A 14 -33.46 -17.67 6.33
C GLY A 14 -31.94 -17.53 6.23
N VAL A 15 -31.20 -18.61 6.51
CA VAL A 15 -29.73 -18.61 6.43
C VAL A 15 -29.27 -18.39 4.98
N VAL A 16 -29.87 -19.05 4.02
CA VAL A 16 -29.51 -18.87 2.59
C VAL A 16 -29.75 -17.43 2.12
N ALA A 17 -30.84 -16.80 2.53
CA ALA A 17 -31.15 -15.43 2.17
C ALA A 17 -30.10 -14.43 2.70
N VAL A 18 -29.63 -14.62 3.95
CA VAL A 18 -28.60 -13.75 4.55
C VAL A 18 -27.27 -13.86 3.80
N ILE A 19 -26.85 -15.06 3.41
CA ILE A 19 -25.61 -15.27 2.64
C ILE A 19 -25.68 -14.57 1.27
N LEU A 20 -26.79 -14.67 0.56
CA LEU A 20 -26.98 -14.01 -0.72
C LEU A 20 -26.92 -12.48 -0.60
N SER A 21 -27.49 -11.91 0.43
CA SER A 21 -27.47 -10.47 0.68
C SER A 21 -26.04 -9.96 0.91
N ALA A 22 -25.25 -10.67 1.71
CA ALA A 22 -23.87 -10.31 1.97
C ALA A 22 -23.00 -10.34 0.68
N GLY A 23 -23.22 -11.35 -0.17
CA GLY A 23 -22.50 -11.45 -1.45
C GLY A 23 -22.78 -10.30 -2.39
N LEU A 24 -24.03 -9.84 -2.48
CA LEU A 24 -24.41 -8.71 -3.32
C LEU A 24 -23.80 -7.39 -2.85
N LEU A 25 -23.74 -7.14 -1.56
CA LEU A 25 -23.15 -5.92 -1.00
C LEU A 25 -21.65 -5.84 -1.25
N ALA A 26 -20.93 -6.98 -1.21
CA ALA A 26 -19.49 -7.01 -1.43
C ALA A 26 -19.09 -6.68 -2.87
N GLN A 27 -19.99 -6.80 -3.84
CA GLN A 27 -19.71 -6.57 -5.26
C GLN A 27 -19.96 -5.14 -5.72
N ASN A 28 -20.63 -4.32 -4.93
CA ASN A 28 -21.00 -2.95 -5.31
C ASN A 28 -20.04 -1.93 -4.68
N LYS A 29 -18.93 -1.66 -5.39
CA LYS A 29 -18.06 -0.54 -5.03
C LYS A 29 -18.69 0.76 -5.50
N SER A 30 -18.63 1.81 -4.68
CA SER A 30 -19.10 3.13 -5.05
C SER A 30 -18.24 3.73 -6.17
N ARG A 31 -18.78 4.70 -6.91
CA ARG A 31 -18.03 5.44 -7.92
C ARG A 31 -16.79 6.12 -7.33
N GLN A 32 -16.91 6.62 -6.12
CA GLN A 32 -15.82 7.32 -5.43
C GLN A 32 -14.67 6.36 -5.13
N GLU A 33 -14.95 5.17 -4.62
CA GLU A 33 -13.94 4.15 -4.36
C GLU A 33 -13.19 3.75 -5.63
N ARG A 34 -13.90 3.61 -6.75
CA ARG A 34 -13.29 3.31 -8.05
C ARG A 34 -12.37 4.43 -8.53
N ARG A 35 -12.74 5.69 -8.29
CA ARG A 35 -11.90 6.84 -8.64
C ARG A 35 -10.65 6.89 -7.78
N GLU A 36 -10.77 6.62 -6.49
CA GLU A 36 -9.64 6.57 -5.58
C GLU A 36 -8.66 5.47 -5.97
N GLU A 37 -9.14 4.28 -6.31
CA GLU A 37 -8.31 3.19 -6.80
C GLU A 37 -7.62 3.55 -8.12
N ALA A 38 -8.32 4.19 -9.05
CA ALA A 38 -7.77 4.60 -10.33
C ALA A 38 -6.69 5.68 -10.18
N ASN A 39 -6.81 6.53 -9.15
CA ASN A 39 -5.87 7.62 -8.86
C ASN A 39 -4.82 7.24 -7.82
N SER A 40 -4.76 5.98 -7.41
CA SER A 40 -3.75 5.51 -6.48
C SER A 40 -2.54 4.93 -7.20
N ARG A 41 -1.39 5.04 -6.56
CA ARG A 41 -0.14 4.45 -7.04
C ARG A 41 0.69 3.94 -5.88
N ALA A 42 1.73 3.20 -6.21
CA ALA A 42 2.65 2.64 -5.24
C ALA A 42 4.09 2.91 -5.67
N VAL A 43 5.00 2.87 -4.72
CA VAL A 43 6.43 2.92 -4.98
C VAL A 43 7.12 1.83 -4.16
N GLN A 44 8.09 1.20 -4.75
CA GLN A 44 8.90 0.16 -4.12
C GLN A 44 10.32 0.22 -4.64
N GLY A 45 11.22 -0.42 -3.96
CA GLY A 45 12.60 -0.49 -4.40
C GLY A 45 13.51 -1.16 -3.40
N LEU A 46 14.77 -1.26 -3.80
CA LEU A 46 15.85 -1.83 -3.00
C LEU A 46 16.66 -0.70 -2.38
N VAL A 47 16.99 -0.82 -1.11
CA VAL A 47 17.99 0.02 -0.45
C VAL A 47 19.27 -0.81 -0.32
N ALA A 48 20.31 -0.40 -1.05
CA ALA A 48 21.61 -1.03 -0.99
C ALA A 48 22.55 -0.20 -0.10
N GLY A 49 23.41 -0.88 0.64
CA GLY A 49 24.46 -0.23 1.41
C GLY A 49 25.62 0.21 0.53
N ALA A 50 26.64 0.81 1.14
CA ALA A 50 27.85 1.25 0.45
C ALA A 50 28.61 0.09 -0.24
N ASP A 51 28.39 -1.13 0.25
CA ASP A 51 28.95 -2.38 -0.30
C ASP A 51 28.11 -3.00 -1.42
N ASP A 52 27.07 -2.31 -1.88
CA ASP A 52 26.09 -2.78 -2.87
C ASP A 52 25.24 -3.97 -2.42
N GLN A 53 25.27 -4.32 -1.14
CA GLN A 53 24.43 -5.38 -0.57
C GLN A 53 23.13 -4.79 -0.02
N PRO A 54 22.04 -5.58 0.05
CA PRO A 54 20.78 -5.12 0.65
C PRO A 54 21.02 -4.60 2.07
N SER A 55 20.50 -3.43 2.37
CA SER A 55 20.64 -2.80 3.69
C SER A 55 19.47 -3.21 4.58
N VAL A 56 19.76 -3.93 5.66
CA VAL A 56 18.79 -4.34 6.67
C VAL A 56 18.62 -3.22 7.70
N GLY A 57 17.38 -2.92 8.06
CA GLY A 57 17.10 -1.90 9.07
C GLY A 57 17.28 -0.47 8.58
N ALA A 58 17.39 -0.25 7.29
CA ALA A 58 17.39 1.11 6.73
C ALA A 58 16.00 1.72 6.87
N ILE A 59 15.95 3.01 7.13
CA ILE A 59 14.70 3.75 7.25
C ILE A 59 14.47 4.50 5.96
N VAL A 60 13.37 4.17 5.27
CA VAL A 60 12.93 4.91 4.09
C VAL A 60 11.79 5.82 4.51
N GLN A 61 11.95 7.11 4.28
CA GLN A 61 10.95 8.12 4.59
C GLN A 61 10.30 8.61 3.31
N LEU A 62 8.97 8.66 3.31
CA LEU A 62 8.17 9.20 2.21
C LEU A 62 7.41 10.40 2.74
N LYS A 63 7.66 11.56 2.12
CA LYS A 63 7.04 12.82 2.50
C LYS A 63 6.03 13.25 1.44
N ASP A 64 4.79 13.47 1.86
CA ASP A 64 3.76 14.09 1.05
C ASP A 64 4.09 15.59 0.91
N MET A 65 4.33 16.05 -0.30
CA MET A 65 4.78 17.42 -0.54
C MET A 65 3.65 18.44 -0.44
N ARG A 66 2.39 17.99 -0.37
CA ARG A 66 1.24 18.88 -0.15
C ARG A 66 0.97 19.07 1.35
N THR A 67 0.89 17.99 2.12
CA THR A 67 0.54 18.03 3.55
C THR A 67 1.76 18.06 4.46
N LEU A 68 2.93 17.70 3.94
CA LEU A 68 4.20 17.54 4.64
C LEU A 68 4.20 16.37 5.64
N GLN A 69 3.21 15.49 5.56
CA GLN A 69 3.18 14.27 6.35
C GLN A 69 4.27 13.30 5.89
N VAL A 70 4.88 12.62 6.86
CA VAL A 70 5.96 11.66 6.62
C VAL A 70 5.50 10.27 7.04
N ARG A 71 5.72 9.30 6.16
CA ARG A 71 5.57 7.88 6.44
C ARG A 71 6.94 7.23 6.39
N SER A 72 7.15 6.21 7.20
CA SER A 72 8.44 5.51 7.27
C SER A 72 8.26 4.02 7.05
N PHE A 73 9.28 3.41 6.46
CA PHE A 73 9.37 1.96 6.27
C PHE A 73 10.77 1.51 6.69
N ILE A 74 10.84 0.45 7.48
CA ILE A 74 12.12 -0.13 7.90
C ILE A 74 12.36 -1.39 7.07
N THR A 75 13.48 -1.42 6.34
CA THR A 75 13.79 -2.55 5.45
C THR A 75 14.11 -3.81 6.25
N GLN A 76 13.68 -4.94 5.71
CA GLN A 76 13.95 -6.27 6.26
C GLN A 76 15.22 -6.87 5.63
N THR A 77 15.39 -8.17 5.73
CA THR A 77 16.59 -8.87 5.25
C THR A 77 16.84 -8.74 3.75
N ASP A 78 15.79 -8.49 2.96
CA ASP A 78 15.88 -8.29 1.52
C ASP A 78 16.24 -6.85 1.12
N GLY A 79 16.30 -5.93 2.08
CA GLY A 79 16.56 -4.52 1.81
C GLY A 79 15.47 -3.79 1.05
N MET A 80 14.32 -4.42 0.86
CA MET A 80 13.21 -3.84 0.08
C MET A 80 12.32 -2.94 0.93
N TYR A 81 11.78 -1.91 0.31
CA TYR A 81 10.74 -1.06 0.89
C TYR A 81 9.54 -0.97 -0.05
N HIS A 82 8.39 -0.62 0.49
CA HIS A 82 7.15 -0.50 -0.27
C HIS A 82 6.21 0.49 0.40
N PHE A 83 5.65 1.40 -0.41
CA PHE A 83 4.57 2.28 0.01
C PHE A 83 3.43 2.17 -1.00
N SER A 84 2.21 2.00 -0.51
CA SER A 84 1.00 1.91 -1.34
C SER A 84 -0.02 2.96 -0.94
N GLY A 85 -1.09 3.07 -1.71
CA GLY A 85 -2.16 4.03 -1.43
C GLY A 85 -1.72 5.48 -1.60
N LEU A 86 -0.75 5.73 -2.48
CA LEU A 86 -0.29 7.08 -2.80
C LEU A 86 -1.17 7.69 -3.87
N ARG A 87 -1.32 9.01 -3.84
CA ARG A 87 -2.10 9.72 -4.84
C ARG A 87 -1.25 10.04 -6.07
N SER A 88 -1.86 9.94 -7.24
CA SER A 88 -1.19 10.26 -8.50
C SER A 88 -1.09 11.76 -8.77
N ASP A 89 -1.84 12.58 -8.03
CA ASP A 89 -1.88 14.04 -8.18
C ASP A 89 -1.05 14.78 -7.12
N ILE A 90 -0.21 14.08 -6.38
CA ILE A 90 0.65 14.64 -5.33
C ILE A 90 2.09 14.18 -5.58
N ASP A 91 3.04 15.11 -5.50
CA ASP A 91 4.47 14.78 -5.46
C ASP A 91 4.84 14.23 -4.09
N TYR A 92 5.69 13.19 -4.10
CA TYR A 92 6.26 12.62 -2.88
C TYR A 92 7.78 12.68 -2.95
N GLN A 93 8.40 12.92 -1.81
CA GLN A 93 9.85 12.93 -1.69
C GLN A 93 10.30 11.75 -0.83
N LEU A 94 11.25 10.96 -1.34
CA LEU A 94 11.74 9.77 -0.66
C LEU A 94 13.21 9.94 -0.28
N THR A 95 13.54 9.53 0.94
CA THR A 95 14.91 9.54 1.47
C THR A 95 15.17 8.24 2.22
N ALA A 96 16.33 7.65 2.06
CA ALA A 96 16.74 6.46 2.78
C ALA A 96 17.91 6.82 3.72
N LYS A 97 17.91 6.22 4.91
CA LYS A 97 18.94 6.45 5.94
C LYS A 97 19.27 5.15 6.65
N SER A 98 20.55 5.00 7.00
CA SER A 98 21.00 3.91 7.87
C SER A 98 22.27 4.37 8.59
N GLY A 99 22.15 4.64 9.90
CA GLY A 99 23.24 5.23 10.67
C GLY A 99 23.65 6.60 10.11
N ASP A 100 24.92 6.75 9.75
CA ASP A 100 25.44 7.97 9.13
C ASP A 100 25.38 7.96 7.60
N LEU A 101 24.85 6.89 7.02
CA LEU A 101 24.67 6.76 5.58
C LEU A 101 23.30 7.30 5.16
N THR A 102 23.25 7.91 3.98
CA THR A 102 22.01 8.48 3.45
C THR A 102 21.94 8.32 1.93
N ALA A 103 20.74 8.34 1.39
CA ALA A 103 20.49 8.36 -0.04
C ALA A 103 19.26 9.22 -0.33
N GLY A 104 19.28 9.92 -1.45
CA GLY A 104 18.23 10.85 -1.83
C GLY A 104 18.49 12.25 -1.27
N PRO A 105 17.48 13.13 -1.29
CA PRO A 105 16.09 12.86 -1.64
C PRO A 105 15.85 12.65 -3.13
N ARG A 106 14.85 11.84 -3.46
CA ARG A 106 14.35 11.65 -4.83
C ARG A 106 12.85 11.93 -4.85
N THR A 107 12.38 12.48 -5.94
CA THR A 107 10.98 12.87 -6.07
C THR A 107 10.21 11.88 -6.94
N LEU A 108 9.09 11.39 -6.41
CA LEU A 108 8.07 10.69 -7.20
C LEU A 108 7.10 11.76 -7.69
N SER A 109 7.29 12.20 -8.93
CA SER A 109 6.59 13.34 -9.51
C SER A 109 5.16 12.97 -9.94
N ILE A 110 4.27 13.97 -9.97
CA ILE A 110 2.93 13.83 -10.55
C ILE A 110 2.98 13.51 -12.05
N PHE A 111 4.09 13.79 -12.71
CA PHE A 111 4.30 13.46 -14.14
C PHE A 111 4.73 12.02 -14.36
N ASP A 112 5.06 11.29 -13.30
CA ASP A 112 5.35 9.86 -13.36
C ASP A 112 4.01 9.10 -13.36
N ASN A 113 3.66 8.53 -14.50
CA ASN A 113 2.37 7.86 -14.69
C ASN A 113 2.40 6.37 -14.36
N ARG A 114 3.49 5.85 -13.80
CA ARG A 114 3.59 4.45 -13.42
C ARG A 114 2.72 4.20 -12.19
N LYS A 115 1.89 3.16 -12.23
CA LYS A 115 1.10 2.75 -11.06
C LYS A 115 1.97 2.11 -9.99
N ASP A 116 3.01 1.42 -10.39
CA ASP A 116 4.00 0.79 -9.51
C ASP A 116 5.38 1.33 -9.91
N ALA A 117 5.78 2.41 -9.28
CA ALA A 117 7.09 3.00 -9.52
C ALA A 117 8.17 2.19 -8.80
N VAL A 118 9.33 2.05 -9.45
CA VAL A 118 10.50 1.42 -8.83
C VAL A 118 11.58 2.47 -8.65
N MET A 119 11.97 2.71 -7.40
CA MET A 119 13.02 3.68 -7.06
C MET A 119 14.01 3.02 -6.10
N ASN A 120 15.20 2.72 -6.59
CA ASN A 120 16.25 2.10 -5.81
C ASN A 120 17.16 3.17 -5.20
N PHE A 121 17.71 2.87 -4.03
CA PHE A 121 18.61 3.77 -3.32
C PHE A 121 19.93 3.07 -3.02
N LYS A 122 21.02 3.81 -3.15
CA LYS A 122 22.33 3.38 -2.69
C LYS A 122 22.78 4.34 -1.59
N LEU A 123 23.00 3.78 -0.41
CA LEU A 123 23.43 4.56 0.76
C LEU A 123 24.88 4.96 0.63
N GLU A 124 25.15 6.22 0.90
CA GLU A 124 26.50 6.80 0.84
C GLU A 124 26.72 7.67 2.08
N LYS A 125 27.97 7.84 2.44
CA LYS A 125 28.35 8.72 3.54
C LYS A 125 28.07 10.17 3.11
N LYS A 126 27.42 10.88 4.00
CA LYS A 126 27.04 12.27 3.76
C LYS A 126 28.26 13.20 3.79
#